data_d188dcbdfca155ced912ba877010dd99
#
_entry.id   d188dcbdfca155ced912ba877010dd99
#
_cell.length_a   1.000
_cell.length_b   1.000
_cell.length_c   1.000
_cell.angle_alpha   90.00
_cell.angle_beta   90.00
_cell.angle_gamma   90.00
#
_symmetry.space_group_name_H-M   'P 1'
#
loop_
_entity.id
_entity.type
_entity.pdbx_description
1 polymer ?
#
loop_
_entity_poly.entity_id
_entity_poly.type
_entity_poly.pdbx_seq_one_letter_code
_entity_poly.pdbx_strand_id
1 'polypeptide(L)'
;MKKILFLILVIVLVAIYFFLAPKETKTVAQATQAKEDYSLLDVKKECDVKSNGIEKVIQTAEKYNKIAIDHGVEFMRFGMKANQYIDATKEALKSGSNQIDIVDNKGKATGEKVSIEFGAWRSCSFAISALTQEAEAKKTWRLASPSDGYKY
;
A
#
# COMPACT_ATOMS: atom_id res chain seq x y z
N MET A 1 -17.80 -50.11 25.15
CA MET A 1 -17.39 -49.16 26.19
C MET A 1 -16.00 -48.58 25.95
N LYS A 2 -14.95 -49.35 25.68
CA LYS A 2 -13.58 -48.80 25.47
C LYS A 2 -13.46 -47.76 24.33
N LYS A 3 -14.19 -47.94 23.21
CA LYS A 3 -14.17 -46.99 22.08
C LYS A 3 -14.78 -45.61 22.40
N ILE A 4 -15.83 -45.60 23.23
CA ILE A 4 -16.48 -44.37 23.66
C ILE A 4 -15.58 -43.59 24.62
N LEU A 5 -14.90 -44.29 25.53
CA LEU A 5 -13.96 -43.68 26.46
C LEU A 5 -12.78 -43.02 25.74
N PHE A 6 -12.27 -43.67 24.67
CA PHE A 6 -11.21 -43.10 23.84
C PHE A 6 -11.64 -41.86 23.11
N LEU A 7 -12.88 -41.83 22.58
CA LEU A 7 -13.43 -40.66 21.88
C LEU A 7 -13.55 -39.48 22.81
N ILE A 8 -14.04 -39.68 24.03
CA ILE A 8 -14.15 -38.64 25.06
C ILE A 8 -12.77 -38.11 25.45
N LEU A 9 -11.77 -38.95 25.58
CA LEU A 9 -10.40 -38.54 25.90
C LEU A 9 -9.80 -37.63 24.82
N VAL A 10 -10.02 -37.97 23.53
CA VAL A 10 -9.54 -37.16 22.41
C VAL A 10 -10.21 -35.77 22.39
N ILE A 11 -11.53 -35.70 22.64
CA ILE A 11 -12.26 -34.43 22.67
C ILE A 11 -11.76 -33.53 23.82
N VAL A 12 -11.50 -34.10 24.98
CA VAL A 12 -10.95 -33.36 26.13
C VAL A 12 -9.54 -32.85 25.84
N LEU A 13 -8.68 -33.65 25.22
CA LEU A 13 -7.32 -33.21 24.84
C LEU A 13 -7.32 -32.07 23.80
N VAL A 14 -8.23 -32.15 22.82
CA VAL A 14 -8.39 -31.08 21.84
C VAL A 14 -8.93 -29.79 22.51
N ALA A 15 -9.87 -29.91 23.43
CA ALA A 15 -10.38 -28.75 24.16
C ALA A 15 -9.29 -28.10 25.03
N ILE A 16 -8.46 -28.91 25.71
CA ILE A 16 -7.33 -28.42 26.52
C ILE A 16 -6.29 -27.74 25.59
N TYR A 17 -6.03 -28.29 24.42
CA TYR A 17 -5.09 -27.68 23.45
C TYR A 17 -5.59 -26.30 22.99
N PHE A 18 -6.89 -26.14 22.72
CA PHE A 18 -7.47 -24.84 22.36
C PHE A 18 -7.48 -23.83 23.51
N PHE A 19 -7.57 -24.29 24.74
CA PHE A 19 -7.54 -23.41 25.92
C PHE A 19 -6.13 -23.01 26.36
N LEU A 20 -5.14 -23.89 26.13
CA LEU A 20 -3.74 -23.65 26.49
C LEU A 20 -2.90 -23.11 25.32
N ALA A 21 -3.45 -23.11 24.10
CA ALA A 21 -2.78 -22.42 22.99
C ALA A 21 -2.58 -20.97 23.39
N PRO A 22 -1.34 -20.45 23.39
CA PRO A 22 -1.09 -19.07 23.72
C PRO A 22 -1.94 -18.24 22.74
N LYS A 23 -2.92 -17.51 23.24
CA LYS A 23 -3.55 -16.43 22.47
C LYS A 23 -2.37 -15.57 22.05
N GLU A 24 -2.02 -15.61 20.77
CA GLU A 24 -1.15 -14.60 20.21
C GLU A 24 -1.82 -13.25 20.55
N THR A 25 -1.43 -12.68 21.64
CA THR A 25 -1.59 -11.27 21.90
C THR A 25 -0.84 -10.64 20.75
N LYS A 26 -1.58 -10.22 19.71
CA LYS A 26 -1.07 -9.21 18.78
C LYS A 26 -0.75 -8.01 19.67
N THR A 27 0.44 -8.06 20.24
CA THR A 27 1.11 -6.87 20.72
C THR A 27 1.23 -6.04 19.44
N VAL A 28 0.28 -5.12 19.28
CA VAL A 28 0.47 -3.99 18.39
C VAL A 28 1.71 -3.32 18.96
N ALA A 29 2.85 -3.74 18.45
CA ALA A 29 4.05 -2.95 18.53
C ALA A 29 3.67 -1.66 17.79
N GLN A 30 3.12 -0.70 18.53
CA GLN A 30 3.28 0.70 18.21
C GLN A 30 4.79 0.94 18.27
N ALA A 31 5.48 0.48 17.21
CA ALA A 31 6.73 1.07 16.84
C ALA A 31 6.40 2.56 16.77
N THR A 32 7.02 3.31 17.65
CA THR A 32 7.12 4.77 17.60
C THR A 32 7.79 5.04 16.26
N GLN A 33 6.99 5.04 15.18
CA GLN A 33 7.45 5.54 13.88
C GLN A 33 7.74 6.99 14.17
N ALA A 34 9.02 7.34 14.21
CA ALA A 34 9.44 8.72 14.08
C ALA A 34 8.59 9.26 12.92
N LYS A 35 7.79 10.29 13.20
CA LYS A 35 6.78 10.81 12.28
C LYS A 35 7.52 11.26 11.03
N GLU A 36 7.58 10.37 10.03
CA GLU A 36 8.30 10.59 8.78
C GLU A 36 7.64 11.80 8.11
N ASP A 37 8.39 12.87 7.86
CA ASP A 37 7.84 14.06 7.21
C ASP A 37 7.78 13.83 5.70
N TYR A 38 6.66 13.30 5.24
CA TYR A 38 6.45 13.00 3.83
C TYR A 38 6.43 14.23 2.93
N SER A 39 6.35 15.45 3.47
CA SER A 39 6.45 16.68 2.67
C SER A 39 7.83 16.89 2.04
N LEU A 40 8.85 16.19 2.53
CA LEU A 40 10.22 16.26 2.02
C LEU A 40 10.50 15.25 0.90
N LEU A 41 9.53 14.39 0.55
CA LEU A 41 9.71 13.42 -0.53
C LEU A 41 9.74 14.11 -1.89
N ASP A 42 10.77 13.83 -2.66
CA ASP A 42 10.93 14.34 -4.02
C ASP A 42 10.58 13.25 -5.05
N VAL A 43 9.40 13.41 -5.67
CA VAL A 43 8.92 12.50 -6.72
C VAL A 43 9.93 12.36 -7.87
N LYS A 44 10.57 13.47 -8.28
CA LYS A 44 11.52 13.43 -9.40
C LYS A 44 12.75 12.59 -9.10
N LYS A 45 13.23 12.67 -7.86
CA LYS A 45 14.40 11.91 -7.40
C LYS A 45 14.06 10.45 -7.13
N GLU A 46 13.00 10.21 -6.36
CA GLU A 46 12.65 8.87 -5.90
C GLU A 46 12.10 7.97 -7.03
N CYS A 47 11.36 8.57 -7.97
CA CYS A 47 10.68 7.85 -9.05
C CYS A 47 11.42 7.91 -10.40
N ASP A 48 12.65 8.42 -10.45
CA ASP A 48 13.43 8.43 -11.69
C ASP A 48 13.91 7.02 -12.05
N VAL A 49 13.24 6.42 -13.04
CA VAL A 49 13.54 5.07 -13.50
C VAL A 49 14.95 4.97 -14.12
N LYS A 50 15.44 6.04 -14.77
CA LYS A 50 16.76 6.04 -15.39
C LYS A 50 17.88 5.96 -14.37
N SER A 51 17.73 6.67 -13.27
CA SER A 51 18.75 6.73 -12.21
C SER A 51 18.61 5.58 -11.22
N ASN A 52 17.39 5.13 -10.92
CA ASN A 52 17.13 4.15 -9.88
C ASN A 52 16.92 2.71 -10.39
N GLY A 53 16.53 2.56 -11.66
CA GLY A 53 16.07 1.27 -12.21
C GLY A 53 14.63 0.94 -11.85
N ILE A 54 13.98 0.13 -12.70
CA ILE A 54 12.55 -0.20 -12.57
C ILE A 54 12.25 -0.90 -11.25
N GLU A 55 13.06 -1.88 -10.86
CA GLU A 55 12.84 -2.69 -9.66
C GLU A 55 12.83 -1.83 -8.38
N LYS A 56 13.83 -0.93 -8.25
CA LYS A 56 13.91 -0.04 -7.09
C LYS A 56 12.76 0.96 -7.06
N VAL A 57 12.36 1.49 -8.21
CA VAL A 57 11.22 2.41 -8.30
C VAL A 57 9.92 1.71 -7.90
N ILE A 58 9.72 0.45 -8.29
CA ILE A 58 8.55 -0.34 -7.87
C ILE A 58 8.60 -0.65 -6.36
N GLN A 59 9.75 -0.99 -5.79
CA GLN A 59 9.88 -1.18 -4.34
C GLN A 59 9.53 0.10 -3.56
N THR A 60 9.98 1.23 -4.09
CA THR A 60 9.64 2.56 -3.54
C THR A 60 8.13 2.83 -3.63
N ALA A 61 7.52 2.52 -4.78
CA ALA A 61 6.08 2.61 -4.97
C ALA A 61 5.30 1.74 -3.99
N GLU A 62 5.70 0.48 -3.81
CA GLU A 62 5.07 -0.44 -2.85
C GLU A 62 5.14 0.09 -1.41
N LYS A 63 6.34 0.53 -0.99
CA LYS A 63 6.55 1.10 0.35
C LYS A 63 5.58 2.24 0.62
N TYR A 64 5.58 3.23 -0.24
CA TYR A 64 4.80 4.45 -0.02
C TYR A 64 3.31 4.26 -0.30
N ASN A 65 2.93 3.40 -1.27
CA ASN A 65 1.51 3.11 -1.50
C ASN A 65 0.87 2.37 -0.32
N LYS A 66 1.60 1.46 0.31
CA LYS A 66 1.14 0.81 1.54
C LYS A 66 0.83 1.83 2.63
N ILE A 67 1.73 2.80 2.85
CA ILE A 67 1.52 3.87 3.83
C ILE A 67 0.32 4.74 3.42
N ALA A 68 0.19 5.08 2.14
CA ALA A 68 -0.95 5.86 1.64
C ALA A 68 -2.30 5.14 1.85
N ILE A 69 -2.32 3.82 1.69
CA ILE A 69 -3.50 2.98 1.99
C ILE A 69 -3.80 3.00 3.49
N ASP A 70 -2.79 2.80 4.33
CA ASP A 70 -2.94 2.80 5.79
C ASP A 70 -3.44 4.17 6.32
N HIS A 71 -3.09 5.26 5.63
CA HIS A 71 -3.58 6.61 5.92
C HIS A 71 -4.96 6.92 5.28
N GLY A 72 -5.49 6.05 4.41
CA GLY A 72 -6.73 6.27 3.68
C GLY A 72 -6.63 7.32 2.56
N VAL A 73 -5.42 7.60 2.09
CA VAL A 73 -5.13 8.62 1.05
C VAL A 73 -4.59 8.03 -0.25
N GLU A 74 -4.73 6.71 -0.46
CA GLU A 74 -4.33 6.10 -1.72
C GLU A 74 -4.90 6.88 -2.91
N PHE A 75 -4.04 7.17 -3.88
CA PHE A 75 -4.44 7.96 -5.04
C PHE A 75 -5.41 7.18 -5.92
N MET A 76 -6.68 7.58 -5.88
CA MET A 76 -7.77 7.01 -6.68
C MET A 76 -8.27 8.06 -7.67
N ARG A 77 -7.83 7.97 -8.91
CA ARG A 77 -8.38 8.78 -10.01
C ARG A 77 -9.25 7.88 -10.92
N PHE A 78 -9.98 8.51 -11.86
CA PHE A 78 -10.76 7.83 -12.90
C PHE A 78 -9.84 7.02 -13.84
N GLY A 79 -9.29 5.91 -13.37
CA GLY A 79 -8.38 5.08 -14.14
C GLY A 79 -7.68 4.06 -13.26
N MET A 80 -6.57 3.56 -13.76
CA MET A 80 -5.74 2.58 -13.09
C MET A 80 -5.18 3.14 -11.78
N LYS A 81 -5.38 2.44 -10.68
CA LYS A 81 -4.92 2.82 -9.34
C LYS A 81 -3.42 2.56 -9.18
N ALA A 82 -2.82 3.16 -8.14
CA ALA A 82 -1.40 2.94 -7.85
C ALA A 82 -1.05 1.45 -7.66
N ASN A 83 -1.82 0.71 -6.88
CA ASN A 83 -1.61 -0.73 -6.68
C ASN A 83 -1.73 -1.52 -7.99
N GLN A 84 -2.67 -1.18 -8.88
CA GLN A 84 -2.82 -1.86 -10.17
C GLN A 84 -1.60 -1.63 -11.09
N TYR A 85 -1.03 -0.41 -11.10
CA TYR A 85 0.23 -0.15 -11.80
C TYR A 85 1.40 -0.96 -11.22
N ILE A 86 1.49 -1.05 -9.89
CA ILE A 86 2.50 -1.86 -9.20
C ILE A 86 2.41 -3.31 -9.64
N ASP A 87 1.21 -3.90 -9.54
CA ASP A 87 0.97 -5.32 -9.84
C ASP A 87 1.26 -5.61 -11.32
N ALA A 88 0.75 -4.80 -12.24
CA ALA A 88 0.97 -4.96 -13.67
C ALA A 88 2.47 -4.83 -14.03
N THR A 89 3.19 -3.90 -13.41
CA THR A 89 4.63 -3.72 -13.66
C THR A 89 5.42 -4.90 -13.11
N LYS A 90 5.08 -5.43 -11.94
CA LYS A 90 5.71 -6.64 -11.37
C LYS A 90 5.48 -7.87 -12.23
N GLU A 91 4.27 -8.02 -12.76
CA GLU A 91 3.94 -9.12 -13.67
C GLU A 91 4.71 -9.02 -14.98
N ALA A 92 4.81 -7.81 -15.55
CA ALA A 92 5.61 -7.56 -16.74
C ALA A 92 7.11 -7.87 -16.51
N LEU A 93 7.66 -7.48 -15.34
CA LEU A 93 9.05 -7.84 -14.98
C LEU A 93 9.25 -9.36 -14.93
N LYS A 94 8.33 -10.09 -14.32
CA LYS A 94 8.42 -11.56 -14.23
C LYS A 94 8.31 -12.26 -15.57
N SER A 95 7.46 -11.75 -16.46
CA SER A 95 7.23 -12.32 -17.79
C SER A 95 8.25 -11.85 -18.84
N GLY A 96 9.12 -10.90 -18.50
CA GLY A 96 10.05 -10.27 -19.44
C GLY A 96 9.35 -9.36 -20.46
N SER A 97 8.12 -8.93 -20.18
CA SER A 97 7.41 -7.97 -21.03
C SER A 97 7.96 -6.56 -20.80
N ASN A 98 8.03 -5.77 -21.87
CA ASN A 98 8.38 -4.35 -21.80
C ASN A 98 7.15 -3.42 -21.78
N GLN A 99 5.96 -3.98 -21.74
CA GLN A 99 4.69 -3.26 -21.71
C GLN A 99 3.75 -3.83 -20.67
N ILE A 100 2.85 -2.96 -20.17
CA ILE A 100 1.74 -3.32 -19.31
C ILE A 100 0.42 -2.87 -19.93
N ASP A 101 -0.65 -3.63 -19.70
CA ASP A 101 -1.99 -3.28 -20.12
C ASP A 101 -2.61 -2.29 -19.12
N ILE A 102 -3.25 -1.24 -19.64
CA ILE A 102 -3.99 -0.29 -18.82
C ILE A 102 -5.38 -0.85 -18.54
N VAL A 103 -5.76 -0.82 -17.28
CA VAL A 103 -7.10 -1.19 -16.82
C VAL A 103 -7.81 0.03 -16.22
N ASP A 104 -9.14 -0.03 -16.17
CA ASP A 104 -9.93 0.96 -15.44
C ASP A 104 -9.87 0.71 -13.92
N ASN A 105 -10.53 1.57 -13.14
CA ASN A 105 -10.59 1.45 -11.68
C ASN A 105 -11.29 0.17 -11.17
N LYS A 106 -11.98 -0.56 -12.06
CA LYS A 106 -12.63 -1.85 -11.79
C LYS A 106 -11.80 -3.04 -12.27
N GLY A 107 -10.62 -2.79 -12.85
CA GLY A 107 -9.74 -3.83 -13.39
C GLY A 107 -10.10 -4.30 -14.80
N LYS A 108 -11.00 -3.62 -15.51
CA LYS A 108 -11.36 -3.96 -16.88
C LYS A 108 -10.32 -3.38 -17.85
N ALA A 109 -9.83 -4.20 -18.79
CA ALA A 109 -8.90 -3.76 -19.82
C ALA A 109 -9.48 -2.63 -20.68
N THR A 110 -8.69 -1.58 -20.88
CA THR A 110 -9.05 -0.44 -21.75
C THR A 110 -8.61 -0.65 -23.20
N GLY A 111 -7.72 -1.58 -23.44
CA GLY A 111 -7.05 -1.80 -24.73
C GLY A 111 -5.81 -0.96 -24.96
N GLU A 112 -5.50 -0.05 -24.02
CA GLU A 112 -4.28 0.74 -24.06
C GLU A 112 -3.12 -0.01 -23.43
N LYS A 113 -1.90 0.23 -23.93
CA LYS A 113 -0.65 -0.30 -23.39
C LYS A 113 0.34 0.84 -23.16
N VAL A 114 1.13 0.72 -22.11
CA VAL A 114 2.22 1.66 -21.82
C VAL A 114 3.51 0.88 -21.53
N SER A 115 4.64 1.56 -21.57
CA SER A 115 5.91 0.92 -21.24
C SER A 115 6.00 0.57 -19.76
N ILE A 116 6.81 -0.41 -19.43
CA ILE A 116 7.05 -0.84 -18.06
C ILE A 116 7.70 0.29 -17.23
N GLU A 117 8.54 1.11 -17.83
CA GLU A 117 9.15 2.29 -17.19
C GLU A 117 8.09 3.31 -16.81
N PHE A 118 7.11 3.55 -17.70
CA PHE A 118 5.99 4.43 -17.40
C PHE A 118 5.15 3.87 -16.23
N GLY A 119 4.89 2.57 -16.23
CA GLY A 119 4.15 1.90 -15.15
C GLY A 119 4.85 2.07 -13.80
N ALA A 120 6.16 1.82 -13.75
CA ALA A 120 6.99 2.00 -12.57
C ALA A 120 6.99 3.45 -12.08
N TRP A 121 7.28 4.40 -12.97
CA TRP A 121 7.25 5.82 -12.65
C TRP A 121 5.87 6.27 -12.15
N ARG A 122 4.81 5.85 -12.83
CA ARG A 122 3.45 6.28 -12.51
C ARG A 122 2.98 5.79 -11.14
N SER A 123 3.22 4.52 -10.82
CA SER A 123 2.90 3.96 -9.52
C SER A 123 3.64 4.66 -8.38
N CYS A 124 4.94 4.90 -8.55
CA CYS A 124 5.77 5.61 -7.58
C CYS A 124 5.30 7.06 -7.40
N SER A 125 5.06 7.76 -8.51
CA SER A 125 4.57 9.15 -8.47
C SER A 125 3.22 9.26 -7.75
N PHE A 126 2.31 8.32 -7.98
CA PHE A 126 1.02 8.30 -7.29
C PHE A 126 1.18 8.08 -5.79
N ALA A 127 1.99 7.09 -5.40
CA ALA A 127 2.21 6.75 -4.01
C ALA A 127 2.83 7.91 -3.22
N ILE A 128 3.89 8.53 -3.74
CA ILE A 128 4.55 9.65 -3.09
C ILE A 128 3.65 10.90 -3.09
N SER A 129 2.99 11.22 -4.23
CA SER A 129 2.12 12.39 -4.32
C SER A 129 0.94 12.31 -3.35
N ALA A 130 0.40 11.13 -3.07
CA ALA A 130 -0.66 10.97 -2.08
C ALA A 130 -0.20 11.41 -0.68
N LEU A 131 0.99 10.98 -0.27
CA LEU A 131 1.56 11.32 1.04
C LEU A 131 2.03 12.78 1.15
N THR A 132 2.64 13.32 0.10
CA THR A 132 3.05 14.72 0.08
C THR A 132 1.84 15.65 0.14
N GLN A 133 0.77 15.36 -0.61
CA GLN A 133 -0.48 16.12 -0.57
C GLN A 133 -1.15 16.03 0.80
N GLU A 134 -1.17 14.85 1.42
CA GLU A 134 -1.66 14.69 2.79
C GLU A 134 -0.87 15.55 3.78
N ALA A 135 0.47 15.49 3.69
CA ALA A 135 1.33 16.27 4.56
C ALA A 135 1.13 17.79 4.38
N GLU A 136 1.00 18.26 3.15
CA GLU A 136 0.71 19.65 2.84
C GLU A 136 -0.70 20.05 3.31
N ALA A 137 -1.72 19.23 3.09
CA ALA A 137 -3.06 19.48 3.58
C ALA A 137 -3.10 19.63 5.11
N LYS A 138 -2.37 18.79 5.84
CA LYS A 138 -2.27 18.89 7.30
C LYS A 138 -1.60 20.18 7.78
N LYS A 139 -0.67 20.75 7.00
CA LYS A 139 -0.03 22.02 7.30
C LYS A 139 -0.95 23.22 7.02
N THR A 140 -1.73 23.14 5.94
CA THR A 140 -2.54 24.26 5.43
C THR A 140 -3.98 24.24 5.92
N TRP A 141 -4.47 23.09 6.39
CA TRP A 141 -5.86 22.93 6.87
C TRP A 141 -6.30 23.99 7.87
N ARG A 142 -5.45 24.33 8.85
CA ARG A 142 -5.75 25.34 9.87
C ARG A 142 -5.92 26.73 9.28
N LEU A 143 -5.22 27.03 8.18
CA LEU A 143 -5.31 28.32 7.51
C LEU A 143 -6.65 28.51 6.77
N ALA A 144 -7.34 27.41 6.48
CA ALA A 144 -8.65 27.42 5.82
C ALA A 144 -9.83 27.38 6.80
N SER A 145 -9.56 27.21 8.12
CA SER A 145 -10.60 27.13 9.13
C SER A 145 -11.00 28.53 9.60
N PRO A 146 -12.31 28.91 9.52
CA PRO A 146 -12.78 30.21 10.01
C PRO A 146 -12.53 30.43 11.52
N SER A 147 -12.43 29.34 12.30
CA SER A 147 -12.14 29.38 13.74
C SER A 147 -10.73 29.85 14.07
N ASP A 148 -9.81 29.80 13.12
CA ASP A 148 -8.40 30.19 13.30
C ASP A 148 -8.14 31.66 12.93
N GLY A 149 -9.18 32.49 12.83
CA GLY A 149 -9.07 33.92 12.61
C GLY A 149 -8.91 34.37 11.16
N TYR A 150 -9.12 33.46 10.21
CA TYR A 150 -9.16 33.82 8.79
C TYR A 150 -10.43 34.67 8.54
N LYS A 151 -10.25 35.97 8.26
CA LYS A 151 -11.33 36.85 7.74
C LYS A 151 -11.26 36.80 6.22
N TYR A 152 -12.33 36.34 5.60
CA TYR A 152 -12.51 36.44 4.16
C TYR A 152 -12.74 37.91 3.74
#